data_6f83f5aa32bbac550e74c277947676cd
#
_entry.id   6f83f5aa32bbac550e74c277947676cd
#
_cell.length_a   1.000
_cell.length_b   1.000
_cell.length_c   1.000
_cell.angle_alpha   90.00
_cell.angle_beta   90.00
_cell.angle_gamma   90.00
#
_symmetry.space_group_name_H-M   'P 1'
#
loop_
_entity.id
_entity.type
_entity.pdbx_description
1 polymer ?
#
loop_
_entity_poly.entity_id
_entity_poly.type
_entity_poly.pdbx_seq_one_letter_code
_entity_poly.pdbx_strand_id
1 'polypeptide(L)'
;MLAFGHVNARELRVCADPDNMPFSDAERHGFENRIVELIASDIGATVAYYWLPQWRGFTRKTLLEGHCDVIPGVPAETRNVLTTAPYYRSTYALVFRADRVPGFAGLHDPRLSKLRIGVALPGIDATPSPPGRALARRGIFDNVVGFPVISDVPVAKRMVDALTRGDLDVAALWWPQAGYFVARARVPLSPAPLEPDDGDPSFAFAIAMAVRPDDAELRRTLDAALARLRPPIAAVLDEYAVTAPFFQRAAAAAR
;
A
#
# COMPACT_ATOMS: atom_id res chain seq x y z
N MET A 1 44.93 -23.38 -14.16
CA MET A 1 43.61 -23.79 -13.68
C MET A 1 43.18 -22.80 -12.62
N LEU A 2 42.45 -21.76 -12.97
CA LEU A 2 42.00 -20.71 -12.03
C LEU A 2 40.71 -21.25 -11.38
N ALA A 3 40.74 -21.53 -10.09
CA ALA A 3 39.57 -21.87 -9.30
C ALA A 3 38.71 -20.62 -9.15
N PHE A 4 37.60 -20.57 -9.87
CA PHE A 4 36.52 -19.60 -9.61
C PHE A 4 35.90 -20.01 -8.26
N GLY A 5 36.32 -19.30 -7.20
CA GLY A 5 35.63 -19.38 -5.91
C GLY A 5 34.18 -18.98 -6.12
N HIS A 6 33.25 -19.87 -5.84
CA HIS A 6 31.83 -19.56 -5.71
C HIS A 6 31.71 -18.61 -4.50
N VAL A 7 31.62 -17.31 -4.77
CA VAL A 7 31.13 -16.37 -3.76
C VAL A 7 29.65 -16.78 -3.57
N ASN A 8 29.34 -17.39 -2.43
CA ASN A 8 27.95 -17.60 -2.04
C ASN A 8 27.31 -16.20 -1.95
N ALA A 9 26.55 -15.82 -2.97
CA ALA A 9 25.80 -14.58 -2.95
C ALA A 9 24.91 -14.61 -1.70
N ARG A 10 24.97 -13.55 -0.89
CA ARG A 10 24.12 -13.40 0.30
C ARG A 10 22.66 -13.45 -0.16
N GLU A 11 21.85 -14.31 0.45
CA GLU A 11 20.43 -14.37 0.17
C GLU A 11 19.70 -13.33 1.02
N LEU A 12 18.84 -12.52 0.40
CA LEU A 12 17.88 -11.63 1.05
C LEU A 12 16.51 -12.31 1.01
N ARG A 13 16.05 -12.81 2.16
CA ARG A 13 14.74 -13.46 2.28
C ARG A 13 13.67 -12.41 2.50
N VAL A 14 12.65 -12.40 1.64
CA VAL A 14 11.59 -11.38 1.60
C VAL A 14 10.26 -12.02 1.90
N CYS A 15 9.53 -11.48 2.86
CA CYS A 15 8.12 -11.85 3.06
C CYS A 15 7.21 -10.93 2.25
N ALA A 16 6.39 -11.53 1.39
CA ALA A 16 5.46 -10.81 0.53
C ALA A 16 4.17 -11.61 0.33
N ASP A 17 3.15 -10.93 -0.15
CA ASP A 17 1.87 -11.52 -0.51
C ASP A 17 1.90 -11.98 -1.97
N PRO A 18 1.49 -13.23 -2.29
CA PRO A 18 1.52 -13.74 -3.65
C PRO A 18 0.46 -13.12 -4.58
N ASP A 19 -0.58 -12.45 -4.05
CA ASP A 19 -1.75 -11.96 -4.81
C ASP A 19 -2.16 -10.54 -4.44
N ASN A 20 -1.20 -9.66 -4.10
CA ASN A 20 -1.47 -8.29 -3.62
C ASN A 20 -1.03 -7.19 -4.61
N MET A 21 -1.35 -7.34 -5.89
CA MET A 21 -1.06 -6.27 -6.85
C MET A 21 -1.68 -4.93 -6.46
N PRO A 22 -0.98 -3.83 -6.63
CA PRO A 22 0.31 -3.63 -7.31
C PRO A 22 1.57 -3.78 -6.44
N PHE A 23 1.46 -4.22 -5.17
CA PHE A 23 2.60 -4.36 -4.27
C PHE A 23 3.47 -5.56 -4.66
N SER A 24 2.88 -6.74 -4.66
CA SER A 24 3.58 -7.99 -4.95
C SER A 24 2.65 -9.03 -5.58
N ASP A 25 3.23 -9.92 -6.37
CA ASP A 25 2.64 -11.17 -6.82
C ASP A 25 3.70 -12.27 -6.89
N ALA A 26 3.27 -13.53 -7.02
CA ALA A 26 4.18 -14.67 -7.10
C ALA A 26 5.07 -14.64 -8.36
N GLU A 27 4.61 -13.98 -9.43
CA GLU A 27 5.35 -13.75 -10.67
C GLU A 27 6.32 -12.56 -10.58
N ARG A 28 6.36 -11.84 -9.44
CA ARG A 28 7.24 -10.70 -9.14
C ARG A 28 6.99 -9.46 -9.98
N HIS A 29 5.75 -9.21 -10.39
CA HIS A 29 5.37 -8.04 -11.17
C HIS A 29 5.04 -6.80 -10.31
N GLY A 30 4.91 -6.93 -8.99
CA GLY A 30 4.58 -5.81 -8.12
C GLY A 30 5.71 -4.80 -7.95
N PHE A 31 5.37 -3.56 -7.60
CA PHE A 31 6.39 -2.52 -7.41
C PHE A 31 7.32 -2.82 -6.22
N GLU A 32 6.83 -3.46 -5.16
CA GLU A 32 7.67 -3.88 -4.03
C GLU A 32 8.64 -4.99 -4.44
N ASN A 33 8.22 -5.93 -5.29
CA ASN A 33 9.13 -6.94 -5.86
C ASN A 33 10.27 -6.25 -6.61
N ARG A 34 9.96 -5.31 -7.50
CA ARG A 34 10.96 -4.59 -8.28
C ARG A 34 11.91 -3.76 -7.43
N ILE A 35 11.40 -3.09 -6.39
CA ILE A 35 12.23 -2.31 -5.45
C ILE A 35 13.18 -3.23 -4.69
N VAL A 36 12.71 -4.37 -4.20
CA VAL A 36 13.55 -5.34 -3.49
C VAL A 36 14.63 -5.92 -4.41
N GLU A 37 14.32 -6.21 -5.66
CA GLU A 37 15.30 -6.68 -6.65
C GLU A 37 16.38 -5.62 -6.94
N LEU A 38 16.01 -4.34 -7.04
CA LEU A 38 16.98 -3.24 -7.15
C LEU A 38 17.92 -3.19 -5.93
N ILE A 39 17.36 -3.31 -4.71
CA ILE A 39 18.13 -3.30 -3.48
C ILE A 39 19.05 -4.52 -3.40
N ALA A 40 18.54 -5.72 -3.68
CA ALA A 40 19.33 -6.94 -3.65
C ALA A 40 20.52 -6.87 -4.61
N SER A 41 20.29 -6.36 -5.83
CA SER A 41 21.35 -6.12 -6.81
C SER A 41 22.40 -5.13 -6.29
N ASP A 42 21.99 -4.04 -5.65
CA ASP A 42 22.89 -3.00 -5.11
C ASP A 42 23.78 -3.52 -3.95
N ILE A 43 23.24 -4.42 -3.14
CA ILE A 43 23.98 -5.00 -2.00
C ILE A 43 24.66 -6.34 -2.33
N GLY A 44 24.63 -6.79 -3.58
CA GLY A 44 25.23 -8.05 -4.02
C GLY A 44 24.56 -9.30 -3.46
N ALA A 45 23.22 -9.27 -3.28
CA ALA A 45 22.42 -10.37 -2.79
C ALA A 45 21.50 -10.95 -3.87
N THR A 46 21.02 -12.18 -3.66
CA THR A 46 19.91 -12.79 -4.41
C THR A 46 18.63 -12.72 -3.59
N VAL A 47 17.46 -12.64 -4.24
CA VAL A 47 16.16 -12.57 -3.55
C VAL A 47 15.53 -13.95 -3.48
N ALA A 48 15.11 -14.33 -2.28
CA ALA A 48 14.22 -15.48 -2.04
C ALA A 48 12.94 -15.01 -1.37
N TYR A 49 11.79 -15.46 -1.83
CA TYR A 49 10.50 -15.06 -1.28
C TYR A 49 9.91 -16.12 -0.37
N TYR A 50 9.40 -15.66 0.77
CA TYR A 50 8.45 -16.41 1.58
C TYR A 50 7.06 -15.80 1.35
N TRP A 51 6.19 -16.55 0.68
CA TRP A 51 4.88 -16.10 0.27
C TRP A 51 3.83 -16.43 1.33
N LEU A 52 3.12 -15.41 1.81
CA LEU A 52 1.96 -15.54 2.69
C LEU A 52 1.00 -14.38 2.42
N PRO A 53 -0.32 -14.61 2.33
CA PRO A 53 -1.28 -13.52 2.20
C PRO A 53 -1.17 -12.50 3.33
N GLN A 54 -1.18 -11.19 2.99
CA GLN A 54 -0.94 -10.10 3.92
C GLN A 54 -2.23 -9.69 4.65
N TRP A 55 -2.50 -10.36 5.75
CA TRP A 55 -3.59 -10.01 6.67
C TRP A 55 -3.07 -9.60 8.05
N ARG A 56 -3.99 -9.30 8.97
CA ARG A 56 -3.66 -9.00 10.37
C ARG A 56 -2.83 -10.12 11.00
N GLY A 57 -1.64 -9.76 11.50
CA GLY A 57 -0.68 -10.71 12.07
C GLY A 57 0.40 -11.19 11.09
N PHE A 58 0.40 -10.72 9.86
CA PHE A 58 1.41 -11.06 8.85
C PHE A 58 2.84 -10.92 9.39
N THR A 59 3.22 -9.74 9.89
CA THR A 59 4.56 -9.47 10.45
C THR A 59 4.97 -10.48 11.52
N ARG A 60 4.05 -10.85 12.42
CA ARG A 60 4.32 -11.81 13.48
C ARG A 60 4.55 -13.21 12.92
N LYS A 61 3.68 -13.63 11.98
CA LYS A 61 3.71 -14.97 11.39
C LYS A 61 4.80 -15.16 10.32
N THR A 62 5.52 -14.12 9.98
CA THR A 62 6.54 -14.16 8.94
C THR A 62 7.89 -13.69 9.46
N LEU A 63 8.09 -12.36 9.58
CA LEU A 63 9.35 -11.75 9.98
C LEU A 63 9.78 -12.16 11.39
N LEU A 64 8.86 -12.10 12.37
CA LEU A 64 9.18 -12.40 13.76
C LEU A 64 9.32 -13.90 14.04
N GLU A 65 8.74 -14.76 13.22
CA GLU A 65 8.97 -16.22 13.24
C GLU A 65 10.21 -16.64 12.43
N GLY A 66 10.93 -15.68 11.81
CA GLY A 66 12.21 -15.91 11.14
C GLY A 66 12.11 -16.49 9.73
N HIS A 67 10.92 -16.49 9.11
CA HIS A 67 10.72 -16.99 7.75
C HIS A 67 11.37 -16.08 6.69
N CYS A 68 11.58 -14.80 7.00
CA CYS A 68 12.28 -13.84 6.14
C CYS A 68 13.13 -12.86 6.95
N ASP A 69 13.88 -12.03 6.23
CA ASP A 69 14.74 -11.00 6.79
C ASP A 69 14.12 -9.61 6.66
N VAL A 70 13.25 -9.40 5.66
CA VAL A 70 12.63 -8.10 5.36
C VAL A 70 11.18 -8.23 4.90
N ILE A 71 10.36 -7.26 5.31
CA ILE A 71 9.04 -6.96 4.72
C ILE A 71 9.17 -5.62 4.00
N PRO A 72 8.87 -5.51 2.69
CA PRO A 72 9.12 -4.28 1.91
C PRO A 72 8.24 -3.10 2.33
N GLY A 73 6.96 -3.34 2.66
CA GLY A 73 5.97 -2.28 2.86
C GLY A 73 5.27 -2.35 4.21
N VAL A 74 5.74 -1.54 5.18
CA VAL A 74 5.06 -1.33 6.45
C VAL A 74 4.98 0.16 6.78
N PRO A 75 3.98 0.62 7.55
CA PRO A 75 4.04 1.95 8.14
C PRO A 75 5.33 2.13 8.95
N ALA A 76 6.01 3.27 8.79
CA ALA A 76 7.30 3.54 9.46
C ALA A 76 7.23 3.47 11.00
N GLU A 77 6.03 3.64 11.56
CA GLU A 77 5.76 3.60 13.00
C GLU A 77 5.34 2.20 13.49
N THR A 78 5.55 1.15 12.67
CA THR A 78 5.20 -0.23 13.03
C THR A 78 5.99 -0.67 14.27
N ARG A 79 5.26 -1.13 15.30
CA ARG A 79 5.85 -1.56 16.57
C ARG A 79 6.41 -2.97 16.49
N ASN A 80 7.35 -3.29 17.39
CA ASN A 80 7.99 -4.60 17.56
C ASN A 80 8.87 -5.05 16.38
N VAL A 81 9.28 -4.13 15.51
CA VAL A 81 10.24 -4.31 14.42
C VAL A 81 11.17 -3.11 14.38
N LEU A 82 12.31 -3.24 13.68
CA LEU A 82 13.07 -2.08 13.24
C LEU A 82 12.61 -1.70 11.83
N THR A 83 12.34 -0.41 11.61
CA THR A 83 12.02 0.12 10.29
C THR A 83 13.18 0.90 9.71
N THR A 84 13.32 0.88 8.39
CA THR A 84 14.23 1.78 7.66
C THR A 84 13.71 3.21 7.69
N ALA A 85 14.49 4.16 7.18
CA ALA A 85 13.96 5.44 6.75
C ALA A 85 12.83 5.21 5.72
N PRO A 86 11.75 6.01 5.77
CA PRO A 86 10.67 5.89 4.79
C PRO A 86 11.15 6.15 3.38
N TYR A 87 10.73 5.36 2.42
CA TYR A 87 11.10 5.53 1.01
C TYR A 87 9.95 6.03 0.13
N TYR A 88 8.70 6.00 0.63
CA TYR A 88 7.59 6.75 0.05
C TYR A 88 6.54 7.10 1.11
N ARG A 89 5.62 7.98 0.73
CA ARG A 89 4.43 8.33 1.52
C ARG A 89 3.20 8.10 0.67
N SER A 90 2.14 7.64 1.29
CA SER A 90 0.85 7.50 0.62
C SER A 90 -0.31 7.74 1.59
N THR A 91 -1.52 7.80 1.04
CA THR A 91 -2.74 8.13 1.77
C THR A 91 -3.91 7.31 1.28
N TYR A 92 -5.01 7.32 2.03
CA TYR A 92 -6.30 6.94 1.50
C TYR A 92 -6.88 8.05 0.62
N ALA A 93 -7.71 7.67 -0.32
CA ALA A 93 -8.46 8.57 -1.18
C ALA A 93 -9.91 8.07 -1.32
N LEU A 94 -10.83 8.99 -1.56
CA LEU A 94 -12.17 8.69 -2.02
C LEU A 94 -12.15 8.70 -3.55
N VAL A 95 -12.49 7.57 -4.15
CA VAL A 95 -12.56 7.41 -5.61
C VAL A 95 -14.02 7.32 -6.02
N PHE A 96 -14.41 8.05 -7.07
CA PHE A 96 -15.79 8.15 -7.53
C PHE A 96 -15.85 8.42 -9.03
N ARG A 97 -17.05 8.28 -9.61
CA ARG A 97 -17.33 8.70 -10.99
C ARG A 97 -17.86 10.13 -10.99
N ALA A 98 -17.11 11.06 -11.60
CA ALA A 98 -17.51 12.46 -11.67
C ALA A 98 -18.81 12.70 -12.47
N ASP A 99 -19.14 11.81 -13.43
CA ASP A 99 -20.38 11.85 -14.20
C ASP A 99 -21.61 11.44 -13.37
N ARG A 100 -21.42 10.71 -12.26
CA ARG A 100 -22.50 10.28 -11.36
C ARG A 100 -22.58 11.08 -10.07
N VAL A 101 -21.43 11.55 -9.58
CA VAL A 101 -21.33 12.33 -8.34
C VAL A 101 -20.58 13.65 -8.63
N PRO A 102 -21.18 14.55 -9.43
CA PRO A 102 -20.52 15.81 -9.80
C PRO A 102 -20.30 16.69 -8.57
N GLY A 103 -19.15 17.38 -8.51
CA GLY A 103 -18.81 18.29 -7.43
C GLY A 103 -18.67 17.63 -6.06
N PHE A 104 -18.22 16.37 -6.02
CA PHE A 104 -18.05 15.62 -4.77
C PHE A 104 -17.03 16.28 -3.83
N ALA A 105 -17.46 16.56 -2.59
CA ALA A 105 -16.71 17.33 -1.59
C ALA A 105 -15.97 16.47 -0.54
N GLY A 106 -15.69 15.20 -0.84
CA GLY A 106 -14.97 14.32 0.07
C GLY A 106 -15.77 13.94 1.33
N LEU A 107 -15.11 13.86 2.48
CA LEU A 107 -15.77 13.50 3.76
C LEU A 107 -16.80 14.54 4.24
N HIS A 108 -16.78 15.74 3.71
CA HIS A 108 -17.73 16.81 4.03
C HIS A 108 -18.93 16.89 3.07
N ASP A 109 -19.01 15.96 2.13
CA ASP A 109 -20.13 15.93 1.18
C ASP A 109 -21.42 15.50 1.91
N PRO A 110 -22.46 16.36 1.92
CA PRO A 110 -23.70 16.04 2.62
C PRO A 110 -24.45 14.84 2.01
N ARG A 111 -24.09 14.44 0.79
CA ARG A 111 -24.67 13.28 0.09
C ARG A 111 -24.11 11.95 0.58
N LEU A 112 -23.02 11.93 1.36
CA LEU A 112 -22.39 10.70 1.84
C LEU A 112 -23.37 9.74 2.53
N SER A 113 -24.35 10.26 3.27
CA SER A 113 -25.37 9.44 3.94
C SER A 113 -26.34 8.73 2.96
N LYS A 114 -26.29 9.07 1.67
CA LYS A 114 -27.16 8.50 0.63
C LYS A 114 -26.37 7.76 -0.48
N LEU A 115 -25.06 7.97 -0.56
CA LEU A 115 -24.18 7.33 -1.53
C LEU A 115 -23.74 5.96 -1.03
N ARG A 116 -23.68 4.95 -1.89
CA ARG A 116 -23.14 3.63 -1.57
C ARG A 116 -21.62 3.72 -1.50
N ILE A 117 -21.06 3.51 -0.30
CA ILE A 117 -19.64 3.75 -0.04
C ILE A 117 -18.94 2.41 0.22
N GLY A 118 -17.98 2.06 -0.63
CA GLY A 118 -17.11 0.90 -0.40
C GLY A 118 -16.00 1.20 0.58
N VAL A 119 -15.75 0.29 1.54
CA VAL A 119 -14.60 0.34 2.45
C VAL A 119 -13.93 -1.02 2.56
N ALA A 120 -12.60 -1.05 2.69
CA ALA A 120 -11.87 -2.28 2.95
C ALA A 120 -12.04 -2.73 4.41
N LEU A 121 -12.15 -4.05 4.60
CA LEU A 121 -12.19 -4.73 5.90
C LEU A 121 -10.89 -5.54 6.08
N PRO A 122 -9.85 -4.98 6.74
CA PRO A 122 -8.53 -5.60 6.81
C PRO A 122 -8.43 -6.79 7.77
N GLY A 123 -9.40 -6.97 8.65
CA GLY A 123 -9.45 -8.07 9.63
C GLY A 123 -10.51 -9.11 9.29
N ILE A 124 -10.35 -10.32 9.82
CA ILE A 124 -11.37 -11.38 9.79
C ILE A 124 -12.57 -11.07 10.69
N ASP A 125 -12.41 -10.12 11.60
CA ASP A 125 -13.39 -9.61 12.55
C ASP A 125 -14.23 -8.46 11.97
N ALA A 126 -14.16 -8.22 10.67
CA ALA A 126 -14.81 -7.12 9.96
C ALA A 126 -14.45 -5.72 10.52
N THR A 127 -13.31 -5.59 11.21
CA THR A 127 -12.81 -4.28 11.65
C THR A 127 -12.60 -3.37 10.43
N PRO A 128 -13.21 -2.18 10.40
CA PRO A 128 -13.10 -1.31 9.24
C PRO A 128 -11.71 -0.66 9.15
N SER A 129 -11.30 -0.35 7.92
CA SER A 129 -10.13 0.49 7.63
C SER A 129 -10.27 1.90 8.24
N PRO A 130 -9.18 2.70 8.32
CA PRO A 130 -9.26 4.08 8.82
C PRO A 130 -10.39 4.91 8.22
N PRO A 131 -10.65 4.92 6.90
CA PRO A 131 -11.80 5.61 6.33
C PRO A 131 -13.15 5.08 6.83
N GLY A 132 -13.30 3.77 6.99
CA GLY A 132 -14.53 3.19 7.53
C GLY A 132 -14.82 3.64 8.96
N ARG A 133 -13.77 3.77 9.80
CA ARG A 133 -13.92 4.34 11.16
C ARG A 133 -14.33 5.80 11.12
N ALA A 134 -13.79 6.59 10.20
CA ALA A 134 -14.15 7.99 10.05
C ALA A 134 -15.60 8.19 9.59
N LEU A 135 -16.10 7.32 8.68
CA LEU A 135 -17.52 7.30 8.29
C LEU A 135 -18.41 6.93 9.49
N ALA A 136 -18.03 5.90 10.25
CA ALA A 136 -18.76 5.47 11.43
C ALA A 136 -18.89 6.59 12.49
N ARG A 137 -17.82 7.37 12.73
CA ARG A 137 -17.84 8.53 13.63
C ARG A 137 -18.83 9.62 13.19
N ARG A 138 -19.13 9.69 11.88
CA ARG A 138 -20.11 10.61 11.29
C ARG A 138 -21.53 10.03 11.23
N GLY A 139 -21.73 8.85 11.84
CA GLY A 139 -23.02 8.16 11.82
C GLY A 139 -23.40 7.57 10.46
N ILE A 140 -22.42 7.36 9.57
CA ILE A 140 -22.62 6.80 8.24
C ILE A 140 -22.33 5.30 8.29
N PHE A 141 -23.38 4.47 8.27
CA PHE A 141 -23.30 3.01 8.42
C PHE A 141 -24.14 2.27 7.36
N ASP A 142 -25.40 2.66 7.18
CA ASP A 142 -26.40 1.87 6.45
C ASP A 142 -26.10 1.72 4.96
N ASN A 143 -25.36 2.66 4.42
CA ASN A 143 -24.97 2.72 3.01
C ASN A 143 -23.48 2.36 2.79
N VAL A 144 -22.80 1.84 3.82
CA VAL A 144 -21.42 1.39 3.72
C VAL A 144 -21.34 -0.09 3.37
N VAL A 145 -20.62 -0.39 2.29
CA VAL A 145 -20.39 -1.75 1.80
C VAL A 145 -18.99 -2.19 2.15
N GLY A 146 -18.85 -3.21 2.99
CA GLY A 146 -17.57 -3.76 3.40
C GLY A 146 -16.99 -4.75 2.38
N PHE A 147 -15.71 -4.59 2.05
CA PHE A 147 -14.97 -5.49 1.18
C PHE A 147 -13.85 -6.17 1.97
N PRO A 148 -13.96 -7.49 2.27
CA PRO A 148 -12.88 -8.23 2.93
C PRO A 148 -11.58 -8.16 2.12
N VAL A 149 -10.44 -7.94 2.80
CA VAL A 149 -9.13 -7.92 2.13
C VAL A 149 -8.73 -9.32 1.67
N ILE A 150 -9.09 -10.36 2.45
CA ILE A 150 -8.79 -11.75 2.11
C ILE A 150 -9.68 -12.20 0.96
N SER A 151 -9.08 -12.42 -0.21
CA SER A 151 -9.75 -12.85 -1.45
C SER A 151 -8.70 -13.14 -2.52
N ASP A 152 -9.03 -13.97 -3.50
CA ASP A 152 -8.21 -14.27 -4.69
C ASP A 152 -8.07 -13.08 -5.66
N VAL A 153 -8.80 -12.01 -5.42
CA VAL A 153 -8.76 -10.78 -6.22
C VAL A 153 -8.49 -9.59 -5.30
N PRO A 154 -7.49 -8.74 -5.60
CA PRO A 154 -7.16 -7.58 -4.78
C PRO A 154 -8.39 -6.73 -4.43
N VAL A 155 -8.51 -6.35 -3.16
CA VAL A 155 -9.69 -5.62 -2.65
C VAL A 155 -9.95 -4.33 -3.43
N ALA A 156 -8.90 -3.59 -3.77
CA ALA A 156 -9.02 -2.36 -4.54
C ALA A 156 -9.55 -2.61 -5.96
N LYS A 157 -9.13 -3.71 -6.61
CA LYS A 157 -9.68 -4.10 -7.91
C LYS A 157 -11.18 -4.34 -7.83
N ARG A 158 -11.65 -5.11 -6.85
CA ARG A 158 -13.08 -5.39 -6.64
C ARG A 158 -13.89 -4.12 -6.41
N MET A 159 -13.35 -3.18 -5.64
CA MET A 159 -14.00 -1.89 -5.36
C MET A 159 -14.01 -0.98 -6.60
N VAL A 160 -12.92 -0.91 -7.37
CA VAL A 160 -12.87 -0.18 -8.65
C VAL A 160 -13.82 -0.78 -9.69
N ASP A 161 -13.90 -2.11 -9.78
CA ASP A 161 -14.85 -2.79 -10.65
C ASP A 161 -16.30 -2.47 -10.24
N ALA A 162 -16.61 -2.43 -8.94
CA ALA A 162 -17.92 -2.05 -8.41
C ALA A 162 -18.29 -0.60 -8.72
N LEU A 163 -17.33 0.35 -8.63
CA LEU A 163 -17.53 1.73 -9.11
C LEU A 163 -17.82 1.77 -10.62
N THR A 164 -17.08 0.99 -11.39
CA THR A 164 -17.22 0.94 -12.85
C THR A 164 -18.60 0.44 -13.26
N ARG A 165 -19.12 -0.61 -12.62
CA ARG A 165 -20.48 -1.13 -12.86
C ARG A 165 -21.56 -0.24 -12.28
N GLY A 166 -21.24 0.61 -11.32
CA GLY A 166 -22.18 1.45 -10.60
C GLY A 166 -22.86 0.75 -9.42
N ASP A 167 -22.24 -0.30 -8.89
CA ASP A 167 -22.65 -0.95 -7.64
C ASP A 167 -22.27 -0.10 -6.42
N LEU A 168 -21.21 0.73 -6.57
CA LEU A 168 -20.79 1.76 -5.64
C LEU A 168 -20.85 3.14 -6.29
N ASP A 169 -21.04 4.15 -5.48
CA ASP A 169 -20.98 5.56 -5.88
C ASP A 169 -19.62 6.18 -5.50
N VAL A 170 -19.05 5.75 -4.36
CA VAL A 170 -17.75 6.17 -3.83
C VAL A 170 -17.02 4.94 -3.27
N ALA A 171 -15.69 4.91 -3.36
CA ALA A 171 -14.85 3.90 -2.71
C ALA A 171 -13.72 4.57 -1.94
N ALA A 172 -13.56 4.21 -0.66
CA ALA A 172 -12.44 4.67 0.17
C ALA A 172 -11.28 3.68 0.04
N LEU A 173 -10.25 4.05 -0.69
CA LEU A 173 -9.16 3.18 -1.12
C LEU A 173 -7.79 3.67 -0.63
N TRP A 174 -6.93 2.74 -0.28
CA TRP A 174 -5.50 3.01 -0.11
C TRP A 174 -4.87 3.34 -1.48
N TRP A 175 -4.24 4.52 -1.59
CA TRP A 175 -3.89 5.07 -2.90
C TRP A 175 -2.91 4.23 -3.73
N PRO A 176 -1.87 3.58 -3.22
CA PRO A 176 -1.02 2.73 -4.05
C PRO A 176 -1.80 1.70 -4.87
N GLN A 177 -2.80 1.06 -4.24
CA GLN A 177 -3.71 0.15 -4.95
C GLN A 177 -4.70 0.92 -5.83
N ALA A 178 -5.30 2.00 -5.30
CA ALA A 178 -6.25 2.81 -6.04
C ALA A 178 -5.65 3.37 -7.33
N GLY A 179 -4.48 4.00 -7.26
CA GLY A 179 -3.80 4.61 -8.40
C GLY A 179 -3.59 3.61 -9.54
N TYR A 180 -3.11 2.42 -9.20
CA TYR A 180 -2.88 1.36 -10.17
C TYR A 180 -4.15 0.90 -10.91
N PHE A 181 -5.23 0.62 -10.17
CA PHE A 181 -6.48 0.13 -10.78
C PHE A 181 -7.32 1.26 -11.38
N VAL A 182 -7.30 2.47 -10.82
CA VAL A 182 -7.97 3.65 -11.40
C VAL A 182 -7.37 4.01 -12.75
N ALA A 183 -6.04 3.99 -12.89
CA ALA A 183 -5.38 4.26 -14.17
C ALA A 183 -5.72 3.24 -15.27
N ARG A 184 -6.21 2.06 -14.89
CA ARG A 184 -6.58 0.95 -15.81
C ARG A 184 -8.09 0.74 -15.92
N ALA A 185 -8.89 1.58 -15.26
CA ALA A 185 -10.35 1.49 -15.30
C ALA A 185 -10.89 1.85 -16.68
N ARG A 186 -11.99 1.18 -17.08
CA ARG A 186 -12.65 1.41 -18.38
C ARG A 186 -13.50 2.67 -18.42
N VAL A 187 -13.73 3.30 -17.27
CA VAL A 187 -14.48 4.54 -17.12
C VAL A 187 -13.62 5.56 -16.38
N PRO A 188 -13.79 6.86 -16.64
CA PRO A 188 -13.05 7.88 -15.90
C PRO A 188 -13.45 7.87 -14.42
N LEU A 189 -12.48 7.66 -13.55
CA LEU A 189 -12.63 7.73 -12.10
C LEU A 189 -11.81 8.93 -11.58
N SER A 190 -12.38 9.66 -10.65
CA SER A 190 -11.76 10.83 -10.03
C SER A 190 -11.42 10.55 -8.57
N PRO A 191 -10.21 10.86 -8.13
CA PRO A 191 -9.84 10.81 -6.73
C PRO A 191 -10.11 12.15 -6.04
N ALA A 192 -10.60 12.08 -4.79
CA ALA A 192 -10.60 13.19 -3.84
C ALA A 192 -9.74 12.83 -2.64
N PRO A 193 -8.97 13.79 -2.06
CA PRO A 193 -8.22 13.54 -0.85
C PRO A 193 -9.16 13.21 0.31
N LEU A 194 -8.66 12.38 1.22
CA LEU A 194 -9.28 12.10 2.50
C LEU A 194 -8.58 12.99 3.53
N GLU A 195 -9.23 14.10 3.89
CA GLU A 195 -8.74 15.02 4.90
C GLU A 195 -9.37 14.65 6.25
N PRO A 196 -8.54 14.38 7.28
CA PRO A 196 -9.07 14.01 8.59
C PRO A 196 -9.59 15.24 9.35
N ASP A 197 -10.72 15.07 10.03
CA ASP A 197 -11.16 15.99 11.07
C ASP A 197 -10.52 15.63 12.42
N ASP A 198 -10.68 16.52 13.41
CA ASP A 198 -10.22 16.27 14.78
C ASP A 198 -10.78 14.95 15.34
N GLY A 199 -9.86 14.08 15.77
CA GLY A 199 -10.16 12.76 16.29
C GLY A 199 -10.37 11.66 15.23
N ASP A 200 -10.28 11.96 13.94
CA ASP A 200 -10.20 10.93 12.89
C ASP A 200 -8.85 10.20 12.97
N PRO A 201 -8.81 8.94 12.53
CA PRO A 201 -7.53 8.24 12.39
C PRO A 201 -6.70 8.90 11.27
N SER A 202 -5.38 8.74 11.34
CA SER A 202 -4.52 9.16 10.23
C SER A 202 -4.91 8.42 8.94
N PHE A 203 -4.94 9.16 7.83
CA PHE A 203 -5.16 8.61 6.51
C PHE A 203 -3.88 8.54 5.68
N ALA A 204 -2.83 9.24 6.09
CA ALA A 204 -1.55 9.30 5.40
C ALA A 204 -0.46 8.62 6.22
N PHE A 205 0.37 7.81 5.56
CA PHE A 205 1.43 7.05 6.19
C PHE A 205 2.74 7.19 5.41
N ALA A 206 3.84 7.27 6.15
CA ALA A 206 5.18 7.06 5.62
C ALA A 206 5.44 5.55 5.60
N ILE A 207 5.92 5.03 4.49
CA ILE A 207 6.14 3.60 4.30
C ILE A 207 7.63 3.29 4.26
N ALA A 208 8.00 2.28 5.01
CA ALA A 208 9.36 1.81 5.23
C ALA A 208 9.45 0.30 5.05
N MET A 209 10.66 -0.23 5.01
CA MET A 209 10.90 -1.66 5.12
C MET A 209 11.03 -2.05 6.60
N ALA A 210 10.57 -3.24 6.97
CA ALA A 210 10.74 -3.78 8.32
C ALA A 210 11.75 -4.92 8.33
N VAL A 211 12.62 -4.91 9.34
CA VAL A 211 13.51 -6.02 9.70
C VAL A 211 13.28 -6.44 11.16
N ARG A 212 13.81 -7.60 11.56
CA ARG A 212 13.69 -8.05 12.95
C ARG A 212 14.29 -7.03 13.94
N PRO A 213 13.82 -7.01 15.19
CA PRO A 213 14.25 -6.02 16.20
C PRO A 213 15.76 -6.09 16.52
N ASP A 214 16.39 -7.24 16.34
CA ASP A 214 17.79 -7.50 16.60
C ASP A 214 18.70 -7.31 15.38
N ASP A 215 18.15 -7.07 14.18
CA ASP A 215 18.90 -6.96 12.93
C ASP A 215 19.17 -5.50 12.52
N ALA A 216 19.84 -4.76 13.41
CA ALA A 216 20.21 -3.37 13.15
C ALA A 216 21.25 -3.23 12.00
N GLU A 217 22.01 -4.28 11.70
CA GLU A 217 22.98 -4.27 10.60
C GLU A 217 22.26 -4.30 9.25
N LEU A 218 21.32 -5.22 9.06
CA LEU A 218 20.51 -5.27 7.85
C LEU A 218 19.73 -3.97 7.65
N ARG A 219 19.12 -3.42 8.72
CA ARG A 219 18.44 -2.12 8.63
C ARG A 219 19.36 -1.03 8.08
N ARG A 220 20.60 -0.89 8.61
CA ARG A 220 21.56 0.11 8.10
C ARG A 220 21.95 -0.14 6.65
N THR A 221 22.12 -1.40 6.27
CA THR A 221 22.43 -1.80 4.88
C THR A 221 21.29 -1.38 3.93
N LEU A 222 20.04 -1.65 4.32
CA LEU A 222 18.85 -1.26 3.55
C LEU A 222 18.70 0.26 3.49
N ASP A 223 18.90 0.99 4.59
CA ASP A 223 18.88 2.46 4.63
C ASP A 223 19.88 3.07 3.63
N ALA A 224 21.09 2.54 3.60
CA ALA A 224 22.12 2.99 2.67
C ALA A 224 21.77 2.68 1.21
N ALA A 225 21.20 1.49 0.91
CA ALA A 225 20.74 1.12 -0.41
C ALA A 225 19.56 2.00 -0.87
N LEU A 226 18.56 2.21 -0.01
CA LEU A 226 17.43 3.11 -0.29
C LEU A 226 17.88 4.53 -0.61
N ALA A 227 18.90 5.05 0.10
CA ALA A 227 19.44 6.38 -0.16
C ALA A 227 20.11 6.49 -1.54
N ARG A 228 20.88 5.46 -1.94
CA ARG A 228 21.54 5.41 -3.27
C ARG A 228 20.54 5.22 -4.41
N LEU A 229 19.51 4.42 -4.19
CA LEU A 229 18.54 4.00 -5.20
C LEU A 229 17.32 4.91 -5.29
N ARG A 230 17.32 6.09 -4.65
CA ARG A 230 16.17 7.02 -4.71
C ARG A 230 15.65 7.28 -6.12
N PRO A 231 16.48 7.60 -7.14
CA PRO A 231 15.95 7.86 -8.48
C PRO A 231 15.29 6.65 -9.13
N PRO A 232 15.89 5.44 -9.19
CA PRO A 232 15.23 4.27 -9.77
C PRO A 232 14.00 3.83 -8.97
N ILE A 233 13.99 3.96 -7.63
CA ILE A 233 12.81 3.69 -6.81
C ILE A 233 11.67 4.65 -7.16
N ALA A 234 11.96 5.95 -7.29
CA ALA A 234 10.95 6.94 -7.69
C ALA A 234 10.33 6.60 -9.06
N ALA A 235 11.15 6.18 -10.04
CA ALA A 235 10.66 5.76 -11.35
C ALA A 235 9.72 4.54 -11.26
N VAL A 236 10.04 3.56 -10.41
CA VAL A 236 9.15 2.40 -10.15
C VAL A 236 7.84 2.87 -9.51
N LEU A 237 7.89 3.72 -8.50
CA LEU A 237 6.68 4.22 -7.83
C LEU A 237 5.77 5.02 -8.77
N ASP A 238 6.34 5.81 -9.68
CA ASP A 238 5.60 6.58 -10.68
C ASP A 238 4.94 5.67 -11.72
N GLU A 239 5.65 4.64 -12.21
CA GLU A 239 5.11 3.66 -13.17
C GLU A 239 3.84 2.95 -12.64
N TYR A 240 3.81 2.70 -11.33
CA TYR A 240 2.66 2.06 -10.66
C TYR A 240 1.63 3.06 -10.10
N ALA A 241 1.81 4.35 -10.36
CA ALA A 241 0.96 5.43 -9.85
C ALA A 241 0.80 5.41 -8.30
N VAL A 242 1.87 5.05 -7.59
CA VAL A 242 1.89 4.92 -6.12
C VAL A 242 1.71 6.27 -5.43
N THR A 243 2.23 7.34 -6.04
CA THR A 243 2.10 8.70 -5.49
C THR A 243 0.76 9.32 -5.89
N ALA A 244 -0.04 9.70 -4.90
CA ALA A 244 -1.33 10.33 -5.16
C ALA A 244 -1.16 11.70 -5.83
N PRO A 245 -1.95 12.02 -6.88
CA PRO A 245 -1.78 13.25 -7.66
C PRO A 245 -1.98 14.53 -6.83
N PHE A 246 -2.75 14.48 -5.76
CA PHE A 246 -2.96 15.60 -4.85
C PHE A 246 -1.78 15.84 -3.90
N PHE A 247 -0.92 14.86 -3.62
CA PHE A 247 0.35 15.09 -2.90
C PHE A 247 1.34 15.92 -3.72
N GLN A 248 1.38 15.73 -5.03
CA GLN A 248 2.24 16.49 -5.94
C GLN A 248 1.81 17.98 -5.98
N ARG A 249 0.51 18.26 -5.93
CA ARG A 249 -0.03 19.63 -5.89
C ARG A 249 0.29 20.35 -4.59
N ALA A 250 0.19 19.67 -3.45
CA ALA A 250 0.53 20.25 -2.14
C ALA A 250 2.04 20.58 -2.05
N ALA A 251 2.91 19.73 -2.56
CA ALA A 251 4.35 19.96 -2.62
C ALA A 251 4.75 21.08 -3.59
N ALA A 252 3.98 21.31 -4.66
CA ALA A 252 4.20 22.41 -5.61
C ALA A 252 3.70 23.76 -5.06
N ALA A 253 2.65 23.76 -4.23
CA ALA A 253 2.11 24.98 -3.60
C ALA A 253 2.92 25.45 -2.37
N ALA A 254 3.80 24.59 -1.84
CA ALA A 254 4.66 24.88 -0.69
C ALA A 254 6.08 25.36 -1.08
N ARG A 255 6.33 25.58 -2.38
CA ARG A 255 7.57 26.15 -2.94
C ARG A 255 7.32 27.58 -3.40
#